data_e040c8c3d81622fde33e682181bc8981
#
_entry.id   e040c8c3d81622fde33e682181bc8981
#
_cell.length_a   1.000
_cell.length_b   1.000
_cell.length_c   1.000
_cell.angle_alpha   90.00
_cell.angle_beta   90.00
_cell.angle_gamma   90.00
#
_symmetry.space_group_name_H-M   'P 1'
#
loop_
_entity.id
_entity.type
_entity.pdbx_description
1 polymer ?
#
loop_
_entity_poly.entity_id
_entity_poly.type
_entity_poly.pdbx_seq_one_letter_code
_entity_poly.pdbx_strand_id
1 'polypeptide(L)'
;GSPVTKSPLDLYTQCAFLDPQLLGFTSFYAFRNRYCNFEEVYVAQGETISVPTSFKNLEELEHKLKHFSYRVTKDECLDIPDKLYQIRTVKLEGEQKRAYQSLRMNALALLEEGTISVHNQLTEILRLHQLANGHCKDDNGGMMQFENPKLKAMLEILEETEDKVIIWATYIHNINEIVAALTKKYGKESVVQ
;
A
#
# COMPACT_ATOMS: atom_id res chain seq x y z
N GLY A 1 -16.89 8.24 1.52
CA GLY A 1 -15.48 7.88 1.80
C GLY A 1 -15.07 8.32 3.20
N SER A 2 -13.90 7.89 3.66
CA SER A 2 -13.37 8.33 4.95
C SER A 2 -12.67 9.68 4.78
N PRO A 3 -13.04 10.72 5.53
CA PRO A 3 -12.38 12.03 5.47
C PRO A 3 -10.99 12.02 6.12
N VAL A 4 -10.72 11.04 7.00
CA VAL A 4 -9.42 10.86 7.66
C VAL A 4 -8.65 9.77 6.91
N THR A 5 -7.59 10.15 6.21
CA THR A 5 -6.78 9.20 5.42
C THR A 5 -5.43 8.92 6.06
N LYS A 6 -4.79 9.93 6.65
CA LYS A 6 -3.48 9.80 7.29
C LYS A 6 -3.53 10.14 8.78
N SER A 7 -4.21 11.21 9.14
CA SER A 7 -4.28 11.67 10.52
C SER A 7 -5.57 12.47 10.80
N PRO A 8 -5.97 12.61 12.07
CA PRO A 8 -7.08 13.49 12.45
C PRO A 8 -6.88 14.94 12.03
N LEU A 9 -5.65 15.36 11.74
CA LEU A 9 -5.34 16.72 11.28
C LEU A 9 -5.89 17.02 9.89
N ASP A 10 -6.18 15.98 9.08
CA ASP A 10 -6.80 16.10 7.75
C ASP A 10 -8.18 16.77 7.82
N LEU A 11 -8.85 16.66 8.97
CA LEU A 11 -10.18 17.23 9.18
C LEU A 11 -10.21 18.77 9.18
N TYR A 12 -9.12 19.42 9.62
CA TYR A 12 -9.12 20.87 9.74
C TYR A 12 -9.45 21.57 8.42
N THR A 13 -8.71 21.24 7.37
CA THR A 13 -8.89 21.87 6.06
C THR A 13 -10.26 21.56 5.45
N GLN A 14 -10.74 20.33 5.65
CA GLN A 14 -12.05 19.92 5.13
C GLN A 14 -13.18 20.65 5.85
N CYS A 15 -13.13 20.75 7.18
CA CYS A 15 -14.12 21.49 7.95
C CYS A 15 -14.05 22.99 7.68
N ALA A 16 -12.84 23.57 7.58
CA ALA A 16 -12.66 24.98 7.26
C ALA A 16 -13.14 25.36 5.85
N PHE A 17 -13.13 24.41 4.91
CA PHE A 17 -13.72 24.60 3.58
C PHE A 17 -15.25 24.69 3.63
N LEU A 18 -15.90 23.93 4.52
CA LEU A 18 -17.35 23.99 4.73
C LEU A 18 -17.75 25.25 5.48
N ASP A 19 -17.13 25.47 6.63
CA ASP A 19 -17.29 26.67 7.44
C ASP A 19 -16.04 26.81 8.36
N PRO A 20 -15.30 27.93 8.30
CA PRO A 20 -14.13 28.15 9.14
C PRO A 20 -14.36 28.10 10.65
N GLN A 21 -15.61 28.23 11.10
CA GLN A 21 -15.98 28.22 12.51
C GLN A 21 -16.39 26.85 13.05
N LEU A 22 -16.62 25.85 12.18
CA LEU A 22 -17.15 24.52 12.56
C LEU A 22 -16.38 23.86 13.71
N LEU A 23 -15.06 23.90 13.68
CA LEU A 23 -14.22 23.28 14.71
C LEU A 23 -13.89 24.22 15.87
N GLY A 24 -14.22 25.52 15.76
CA GLY A 24 -13.95 26.53 16.78
C GLY A 24 -12.47 26.90 16.91
N PHE A 25 -11.68 26.76 15.85
CA PHE A 25 -10.27 27.15 15.82
C PHE A 25 -10.02 28.19 14.74
N THR A 26 -9.30 29.25 15.09
CA THR A 26 -8.95 30.34 14.18
C THR A 26 -7.77 30.03 13.26
N SER A 27 -6.99 28.99 13.58
CA SER A 27 -5.85 28.57 12.76
C SER A 27 -5.57 27.07 12.86
N PHE A 28 -4.95 26.54 11.82
CA PHE A 28 -4.47 25.15 11.79
C PHE A 28 -3.49 24.85 12.95
N TYR A 29 -2.63 25.80 13.31
CA TYR A 29 -1.66 25.60 14.40
C TYR A 29 -2.34 25.43 15.76
N ALA A 30 -3.40 26.20 16.02
CA ALA A 30 -4.18 26.05 17.25
C ALA A 30 -4.88 24.70 17.31
N PHE A 31 -5.49 24.27 16.21
CA PHE A 31 -6.09 22.93 16.06
C PHE A 31 -5.07 21.82 16.24
N ARG A 32 -3.94 21.91 15.53
CA ARG A 32 -2.84 20.94 15.60
C ARG A 32 -2.33 20.77 17.03
N ASN A 33 -2.05 21.86 17.74
CA ASN A 33 -1.54 21.83 19.10
C ASN A 33 -2.55 21.27 20.12
N ARG A 34 -3.85 21.44 19.86
CA ARG A 34 -4.91 20.88 20.70
C ARG A 34 -4.99 19.35 20.58
N TYR A 35 -4.83 18.82 19.37
CA TYR A 35 -5.10 17.42 19.09
C TYR A 35 -3.87 16.57 18.80
N CYS A 36 -2.67 17.14 18.74
CA CYS A 36 -1.45 16.40 18.44
C CYS A 36 -0.33 16.75 19.42
N ASN A 37 0.49 15.75 19.73
CA ASN A 37 1.77 15.92 20.40
C ASN A 37 2.89 15.87 19.37
N PHE A 38 3.96 16.62 19.62
CA PHE A 38 5.09 16.75 18.70
C PHE A 38 6.39 16.49 19.42
N GLU A 39 7.34 15.92 18.68
CA GLU A 39 8.74 15.85 19.07
C GLU A 39 9.60 16.59 18.03
N GLU A 40 10.64 17.25 18.53
CA GLU A 40 11.64 17.88 17.67
C GLU A 40 12.68 16.83 17.26
N VAL A 41 12.79 16.62 15.96
CA VAL A 41 13.75 15.69 15.37
C VAL A 41 14.82 16.48 14.64
N TYR A 42 16.08 16.24 14.96
CA TYR A 42 17.21 16.84 14.25
C TYR A 42 17.33 16.22 12.86
N VAL A 43 17.33 17.06 11.84
CA VAL A 43 17.64 16.71 10.45
C VAL A 43 19.03 17.25 10.09
N ALA A 44 19.64 16.69 9.04
CA ALA A 44 20.96 17.10 8.60
C ALA A 44 21.08 18.63 8.43
N GLN A 45 22.21 19.22 8.84
CA GLN A 45 22.56 20.63 8.82
C GLN A 45 22.09 21.48 10.02
N GLY A 46 21.67 20.85 11.14
CA GLY A 46 21.33 21.58 12.37
C GLY A 46 19.92 22.15 12.41
N GLU A 47 19.07 21.79 11.44
CA GLU A 47 17.66 22.13 11.45
C GLU A 47 16.85 21.12 12.28
N THR A 48 15.92 21.59 13.09
CA THR A 48 14.94 20.78 13.80
C THR A 48 13.59 20.85 13.10
N ILE A 49 12.98 19.70 12.89
CA ILE A 49 11.59 19.62 12.41
C ILE A 49 10.70 19.04 13.50
N SER A 50 9.52 19.60 13.65
CA SER A 50 8.49 19.14 14.59
C SER A 50 7.65 18.05 13.95
N VAL A 51 7.82 16.80 14.40
CA VAL A 51 7.12 15.61 13.86
C VAL A 51 5.99 15.21 14.79
N PRO A 52 4.78 14.93 14.28
CA PRO A 52 3.68 14.45 15.09
C PRO A 52 3.97 13.01 15.59
N THR A 53 3.87 12.80 16.92
CA THR A 53 4.14 11.50 17.55
C THR A 53 2.90 10.78 18.03
N SER A 54 1.91 11.54 18.53
CA SER A 54 0.66 10.96 19.01
C SER A 54 -0.48 11.96 18.95
N PHE A 55 -1.70 11.46 19.06
CA PHE A 55 -2.90 12.29 19.08
C PHE A 55 -3.54 12.27 20.46
N LYS A 56 -4.15 13.39 20.84
CA LYS A 56 -4.81 13.60 22.13
C LYS A 56 -6.17 14.28 21.94
N ASN A 57 -6.99 14.27 23.00
CA ASN A 57 -8.32 14.90 23.02
C ASN A 57 -9.24 14.46 21.87
N LEU A 58 -9.09 13.21 21.39
CA LEU A 58 -9.87 12.70 20.24
C LEU A 58 -11.38 12.61 20.55
N GLU A 59 -11.76 12.35 21.80
CA GLU A 59 -13.16 12.34 22.22
C GLU A 59 -13.82 13.71 22.08
N GLU A 60 -13.08 14.79 22.43
CA GLU A 60 -13.56 16.17 22.22
C GLU A 60 -13.76 16.45 20.73
N LEU A 61 -12.83 16.03 19.90
CA LEU A 61 -12.92 16.18 18.45
C LEU A 61 -14.12 15.41 17.88
N GLU A 62 -14.30 14.18 18.30
CA GLU A 62 -15.44 13.35 17.91
C GLU A 62 -16.77 14.00 18.32
N HIS A 63 -16.85 14.52 19.53
CA HIS A 63 -18.05 15.22 20.01
C HIS A 63 -18.37 16.45 19.14
N LYS A 64 -17.37 17.25 18.78
CA LYS A 64 -17.56 18.38 17.85
C LYS A 64 -18.05 17.93 16.48
N LEU A 65 -17.46 16.88 15.92
CA LEU A 65 -17.84 16.34 14.62
C LEU A 65 -19.29 15.83 14.58
N LYS A 66 -19.79 15.24 15.65
CA LYS A 66 -21.18 14.72 15.74
C LYS A 66 -22.26 15.77 15.45
N HIS A 67 -21.96 17.07 15.64
CA HIS A 67 -22.94 18.13 15.42
C HIS A 67 -23.22 18.40 13.93
N PHE A 68 -22.27 18.06 13.03
CA PHE A 68 -22.39 18.40 11.61
C PHE A 68 -21.95 17.25 10.68
N SER A 69 -21.58 16.11 11.23
CA SER A 69 -21.20 14.93 10.45
C SER A 69 -22.03 13.71 10.84
N TYR A 70 -22.27 12.85 9.86
CA TYR A 70 -22.90 11.57 10.06
C TYR A 70 -21.92 10.45 9.73
N ARG A 71 -21.74 9.53 10.66
CA ARG A 71 -20.87 8.36 10.50
C ARG A 71 -21.69 7.10 10.68
N VAL A 72 -21.55 6.20 9.72
CA VAL A 72 -22.13 4.87 9.75
C VAL A 72 -21.08 3.87 9.30
N THR A 73 -20.94 2.79 10.01
CA THR A 73 -20.11 1.67 9.63
C THR A 73 -20.90 0.63 8.82
N LYS A 74 -20.20 -0.20 8.05
CA LYS A 74 -20.85 -1.27 7.30
C LYS A 74 -21.57 -2.25 8.22
N ASP A 75 -20.97 -2.55 9.36
CA ASP A 75 -21.47 -3.50 10.35
C ASP A 75 -22.76 -3.01 11.04
N GLU A 76 -22.97 -1.69 11.09
CA GLU A 76 -24.20 -1.08 11.62
C GLU A 76 -25.37 -1.06 10.63
N CYS A 77 -25.08 -1.10 9.32
CA CYS A 77 -26.08 -0.88 8.27
C CYS A 77 -26.31 -2.06 7.34
N LEU A 78 -25.38 -3.00 7.28
CA LEU A 78 -25.43 -4.09 6.32
C LEU A 78 -25.32 -5.43 7.05
N ASP A 79 -26.28 -6.29 6.78
CA ASP A 79 -26.20 -7.70 7.17
C ASP A 79 -25.40 -8.46 6.10
N ILE A 80 -24.09 -8.36 6.18
CA ILE A 80 -23.16 -9.02 5.25
C ILE A 80 -22.30 -10.01 6.03
N PRO A 81 -21.97 -11.18 5.45
CA PRO A 81 -21.11 -12.14 6.09
C PRO A 81 -19.71 -11.56 6.35
N ASP A 82 -19.07 -12.08 7.38
CA ASP A 82 -17.72 -11.69 7.77
C ASP A 82 -16.71 -11.91 6.63
N LYS A 83 -15.69 -11.03 6.55
CA LYS A 83 -14.61 -11.16 5.59
C LYS A 83 -13.68 -12.29 5.99
N LEU A 84 -13.50 -13.24 5.10
CA LEU A 84 -12.52 -14.30 5.25
C LEU A 84 -11.21 -13.91 4.54
N TYR A 85 -10.11 -13.92 5.30
CA TYR A 85 -8.78 -13.66 4.76
C TYR A 85 -8.00 -14.97 4.68
N GLN A 86 -7.53 -15.31 3.49
CA GLN A 86 -6.70 -16.49 3.26
C GLN A 86 -5.37 -16.09 2.63
N ILE A 87 -4.28 -16.70 3.12
CA ILE A 87 -2.94 -16.51 2.56
C ILE A 87 -2.52 -17.81 1.89
N ARG A 88 -2.25 -17.75 0.59
CA ARG A 88 -1.64 -18.86 -0.15
C ARG A 88 -0.17 -18.54 -0.40
N THR A 89 0.71 -19.34 0.21
CA THR A 89 2.15 -19.21 0.03
C THR A 89 2.59 -20.00 -1.19
N VAL A 90 3.30 -19.32 -2.09
CA VAL A 90 3.84 -19.89 -3.31
C VAL A 90 5.36 -19.92 -3.24
N LYS A 91 5.99 -21.05 -3.56
CA LYS A 91 7.44 -21.20 -3.58
C LYS A 91 8.00 -20.79 -4.94
N LEU A 92 9.10 -20.07 -4.94
CA LEU A 92 9.87 -19.80 -6.14
C LEU A 92 10.65 -21.06 -6.53
N GLU A 93 10.71 -21.37 -7.82
CA GLU A 93 11.37 -22.55 -8.36
C GLU A 93 12.28 -22.21 -9.54
N GLY A 94 13.09 -23.18 -9.96
CA GLY A 94 13.89 -23.09 -11.18
C GLY A 94 14.82 -21.89 -11.26
N GLU A 95 14.79 -21.20 -12.40
CA GLU A 95 15.63 -20.03 -12.68
C GLU A 95 15.24 -18.81 -11.85
N GLN A 96 13.95 -18.60 -11.65
CA GLN A 96 13.44 -17.51 -10.83
C GLN A 96 14.00 -17.56 -9.39
N LYS A 97 14.01 -18.76 -8.78
CA LYS A 97 14.60 -18.97 -7.44
C LYS A 97 16.08 -18.66 -7.42
N ARG A 98 16.82 -19.13 -8.42
CA ARG A 98 18.27 -18.87 -8.54
C ARG A 98 18.57 -17.40 -8.67
N ALA A 99 17.88 -16.69 -9.57
CA ALA A 99 18.03 -15.26 -9.77
C ALA A 99 17.69 -14.47 -8.49
N TYR A 100 16.59 -14.83 -7.81
CA TYR A 100 16.21 -14.21 -6.55
C TYR A 100 17.26 -14.40 -5.45
N GLN A 101 17.79 -15.62 -5.30
CA GLN A 101 18.80 -15.92 -4.29
C GLN A 101 20.12 -15.19 -4.58
N SER A 102 20.57 -15.16 -5.85
CA SER A 102 21.77 -14.44 -6.25
C SER A 102 21.67 -12.96 -5.96
N LEU A 103 20.57 -12.32 -6.35
CA LEU A 103 20.37 -10.89 -6.09
C LEU A 103 20.28 -10.60 -4.59
N ARG A 104 19.59 -11.44 -3.83
CA ARG A 104 19.50 -11.30 -2.37
C ARG A 104 20.87 -11.40 -1.68
N MET A 105 21.70 -12.36 -2.09
CA MET A 105 23.04 -12.52 -1.51
C MET A 105 23.95 -11.34 -1.84
N ASN A 106 23.90 -10.82 -3.06
CA ASN A 106 24.63 -9.63 -3.46
C ASN A 106 24.17 -8.40 -2.66
N ALA A 107 22.87 -8.21 -2.51
CA ALA A 107 22.32 -7.10 -1.72
C ALA A 107 22.75 -7.18 -0.24
N LEU A 108 22.78 -8.37 0.36
CA LEU A 108 23.25 -8.57 1.74
C LEU A 108 24.75 -8.28 1.88
N ALA A 109 25.57 -8.77 0.96
CA ALA A 109 27.03 -8.51 0.98
C ALA A 109 27.33 -7.00 0.92
N LEU A 110 26.66 -6.28 0.04
CA LEU A 110 26.81 -4.83 -0.08
C LEU A 110 26.34 -4.07 1.18
N LEU A 111 25.33 -4.57 1.88
CA LEU A 111 24.87 -4.01 3.17
C LEU A 111 25.90 -4.19 4.27
N GLU A 112 26.53 -5.36 4.35
CA GLU A 112 27.58 -5.67 5.35
C GLU A 112 28.83 -4.82 5.13
N GLU A 113 29.20 -4.53 3.88
CA GLU A 113 30.31 -3.66 3.52
C GLU A 113 30.06 -2.16 3.77
N GLY A 114 28.82 -1.78 4.11
CA GLY A 114 28.44 -0.38 4.37
C GLY A 114 28.51 0.54 3.17
N THR A 115 28.61 -0.01 1.97
CA THR A 115 28.83 0.72 0.70
C THR A 115 27.55 1.18 0.01
N ILE A 116 26.38 0.78 0.50
CA ILE A 116 25.12 1.09 -0.18
C ILE A 116 24.47 2.36 0.36
N SER A 117 24.21 3.32 -0.53
CA SER A 117 23.29 4.43 -0.25
C SER A 117 21.84 3.93 -0.12
N VAL A 118 21.00 4.65 0.63
CA VAL A 118 19.56 4.33 0.81
C VAL A 118 18.85 4.16 -0.55
N HIS A 119 19.25 4.93 -1.56
CA HIS A 119 18.69 4.85 -2.91
C HIS A 119 18.95 3.48 -3.58
N ASN A 120 20.14 2.94 -3.43
CA ASN A 120 20.49 1.63 -4.00
C ASN A 120 19.75 0.50 -3.26
N GLN A 121 19.57 0.61 -1.93
CA GLN A 121 18.81 -0.37 -1.15
C GLN A 121 17.35 -0.49 -1.62
N LEU A 122 16.69 0.65 -1.85
CA LEU A 122 15.32 0.66 -2.37
C LEU A 122 15.23 0.02 -3.75
N THR A 123 16.22 0.25 -4.60
CA THR A 123 16.29 -0.34 -5.94
C THR A 123 16.43 -1.86 -5.87
N GLU A 124 17.28 -2.38 -4.99
CA GLU A 124 17.47 -3.82 -4.81
C GLU A 124 16.19 -4.50 -4.25
N ILE A 125 15.52 -3.88 -3.29
CA ILE A 125 14.25 -4.37 -2.76
C ILE A 125 13.20 -4.41 -3.88
N LEU A 126 13.14 -3.39 -4.72
CA LEU A 126 12.21 -3.33 -5.85
C LEU A 126 12.50 -4.46 -6.86
N ARG A 127 13.78 -4.69 -7.19
CA ARG A 127 14.19 -5.78 -8.08
C ARG A 127 13.85 -7.16 -7.51
N LEU A 128 14.10 -7.39 -6.22
CA LEU A 128 13.68 -8.62 -5.54
C LEU A 128 12.17 -8.82 -5.59
N HIS A 129 11.40 -7.76 -5.39
CA HIS A 129 9.95 -7.81 -5.48
C HIS A 129 9.47 -8.10 -6.92
N GLN A 130 10.10 -7.51 -7.94
CA GLN A 130 9.83 -7.81 -9.35
C GLN A 130 10.13 -9.28 -9.67
N LEU A 131 11.32 -9.79 -9.28
CA LEU A 131 11.69 -11.20 -9.44
C LEU A 131 10.68 -12.15 -8.78
N ALA A 132 10.22 -11.82 -7.58
CA ALA A 132 9.20 -12.60 -6.89
C ALA A 132 7.83 -12.59 -7.60
N ASN A 133 7.63 -11.68 -8.57
CA ASN A 133 6.44 -11.58 -9.41
C ASN A 133 6.68 -12.02 -10.87
N GLY A 134 7.76 -12.78 -11.13
CA GLY A 134 8.03 -13.43 -12.40
C GLY A 134 8.71 -12.56 -13.48
N HIS A 135 9.18 -11.36 -13.14
CA HIS A 135 9.88 -10.49 -14.10
C HIS A 135 10.94 -9.64 -13.40
N CYS A 136 11.91 -9.15 -14.16
CA CYS A 136 12.88 -8.16 -13.69
C CYS A 136 13.43 -7.39 -14.89
N LYS A 137 13.77 -6.12 -14.73
CA LYS A 137 14.53 -5.38 -15.72
C LYS A 137 16.01 -5.69 -15.54
N ASP A 138 16.70 -5.97 -16.63
CA ASP A 138 18.16 -6.04 -16.67
C ASP A 138 18.78 -4.63 -16.63
N ASP A 139 20.10 -4.55 -16.51
CA ASP A 139 20.81 -3.27 -16.45
C ASP A 139 20.79 -2.49 -17.78
N ASN A 140 20.46 -3.15 -18.88
CA ASN A 140 20.30 -2.56 -20.21
C ASN A 140 18.84 -2.13 -20.51
N GLY A 141 17.94 -2.31 -19.54
CA GLY A 141 16.52 -1.99 -19.66
C GLY A 141 15.69 -3.06 -20.34
N GLY A 142 16.28 -4.22 -20.68
CA GLY A 142 15.59 -5.39 -21.18
C GLY A 142 14.68 -6.02 -20.11
N MET A 143 13.61 -6.68 -20.52
CA MET A 143 12.70 -7.37 -19.61
C MET A 143 13.03 -8.86 -19.57
N MET A 144 13.52 -9.32 -18.44
CA MET A 144 13.68 -10.75 -18.14
C MET A 144 12.35 -11.29 -17.61
N GLN A 145 11.89 -12.41 -18.17
CA GLN A 145 10.67 -13.08 -17.73
C GLN A 145 11.01 -14.47 -17.21
N PHE A 146 10.31 -14.87 -16.16
CA PHE A 146 10.44 -16.16 -15.52
C PHE A 146 9.07 -16.84 -15.46
N GLU A 147 9.06 -18.13 -15.29
CA GLU A 147 7.84 -18.85 -14.94
C GLU A 147 7.24 -18.23 -13.65
N ASN A 148 5.95 -17.89 -13.70
CA ASN A 148 5.29 -17.20 -12.60
C ASN A 148 4.37 -18.15 -11.80
N PRO A 149 4.86 -18.78 -10.73
CA PRO A 149 4.07 -19.72 -9.95
C PRO A 149 2.89 -19.04 -9.21
N LYS A 150 2.95 -17.71 -9.01
CA LYS A 150 1.82 -16.95 -8.44
C LYS A 150 0.66 -16.86 -9.43
N LEU A 151 0.96 -16.69 -10.73
CA LEU A 151 -0.07 -16.70 -11.77
C LEU A 151 -0.77 -18.06 -11.82
N LYS A 152 0.00 -19.15 -11.73
CA LYS A 152 -0.56 -20.49 -11.69
C LYS A 152 -1.48 -20.70 -10.48
N ALA A 153 -1.01 -20.35 -9.29
CA ALA A 153 -1.80 -20.44 -8.06
C ALA A 153 -3.08 -19.58 -8.11
N MET A 154 -3.00 -18.39 -8.73
CA MET A 154 -4.16 -17.53 -8.95
C MET A 154 -5.18 -18.18 -9.88
N LEU A 155 -4.74 -18.80 -10.97
CA LEU A 155 -5.64 -19.52 -11.89
C LEU A 155 -6.31 -20.72 -11.23
N GLU A 156 -5.62 -21.42 -10.33
CA GLU A 156 -6.18 -22.52 -9.53
C GLU A 156 -7.29 -21.99 -8.59
N ILE A 157 -7.08 -20.84 -7.93
CA ILE A 157 -8.10 -20.19 -7.07
C ILE A 157 -9.34 -19.80 -7.89
N LEU A 158 -9.14 -19.30 -9.10
CA LEU A 158 -10.25 -18.91 -9.97
C LEU A 158 -11.07 -20.13 -10.46
N GLU A 159 -10.48 -21.31 -10.56
CA GLU A 159 -11.21 -22.53 -10.86
C GLU A 159 -12.09 -23.00 -9.69
N GLU A 160 -11.72 -22.65 -8.46
CA GLU A 160 -12.49 -22.94 -7.25
C GLU A 160 -13.64 -21.92 -7.03
N THR A 161 -13.71 -20.84 -7.83
CA THR A 161 -14.63 -19.70 -7.61
C THR A 161 -15.57 -19.55 -8.80
N GLU A 162 -16.88 -19.58 -8.57
CA GLU A 162 -17.90 -19.37 -9.62
C GLU A 162 -18.33 -17.90 -9.77
N ASP A 163 -17.99 -17.06 -8.80
CA ASP A 163 -18.39 -15.65 -8.73
C ASP A 163 -17.45 -14.71 -9.46
N LYS A 164 -17.88 -13.43 -9.58
CA LYS A 164 -17.04 -12.35 -10.09
C LYS A 164 -15.90 -12.04 -9.12
N VAL A 165 -14.70 -11.94 -9.65
CA VAL A 165 -13.48 -11.75 -8.85
C VAL A 165 -12.80 -10.43 -9.22
N ILE A 166 -12.27 -9.71 -8.23
CA ILE A 166 -11.39 -8.55 -8.42
C ILE A 166 -9.96 -8.98 -8.12
N ILE A 167 -9.06 -8.80 -9.09
CA ILE A 167 -7.65 -9.16 -8.97
C ILE A 167 -6.82 -7.87 -8.92
N TRP A 168 -6.02 -7.75 -7.86
CA TRP A 168 -5.09 -6.63 -7.70
C TRP A 168 -3.66 -7.09 -7.97
N ALA A 169 -2.95 -6.36 -8.82
CA ALA A 169 -1.53 -6.59 -9.09
C ALA A 169 -0.75 -5.27 -9.02
N THR A 170 0.51 -5.35 -8.57
CA THR A 170 1.34 -4.16 -8.34
C THR A 170 1.96 -3.62 -9.62
N TYR A 171 2.28 -4.49 -10.58
CA TYR A 171 3.00 -4.11 -11.79
C TYR A 171 2.13 -4.23 -13.03
N ILE A 172 2.23 -3.27 -13.94
CA ILE A 172 1.54 -3.29 -15.26
C ILE A 172 1.89 -4.57 -16.04
N HIS A 173 3.15 -5.03 -15.95
CA HIS A 173 3.57 -6.28 -16.57
C HIS A 173 2.73 -7.46 -16.08
N ASN A 174 2.54 -7.61 -14.78
CA ASN A 174 1.71 -8.68 -14.21
C ASN A 174 0.22 -8.53 -14.56
N ILE A 175 -0.29 -7.31 -14.59
CA ILE A 175 -1.66 -7.05 -15.05
C ILE A 175 -1.86 -7.58 -16.47
N ASN A 176 -0.94 -7.24 -17.38
CA ASN A 176 -1.00 -7.69 -18.78
C ASN A 176 -0.88 -9.22 -18.89
N GLU A 177 0.01 -9.85 -18.10
CA GLU A 177 0.18 -11.29 -18.04
C GLU A 177 -1.11 -11.99 -17.56
N ILE A 178 -1.72 -11.48 -16.50
CA ILE A 178 -3.00 -11.97 -15.96
C ILE A 178 -4.11 -11.83 -17.00
N VAL A 179 -4.26 -10.66 -17.59
CA VAL A 179 -5.27 -10.40 -18.64
C VAL A 179 -5.10 -11.37 -19.82
N ALA A 180 -3.87 -11.56 -20.29
CA ALA A 180 -3.58 -12.48 -21.38
C ALA A 180 -3.95 -13.94 -21.04
N ALA A 181 -3.60 -14.38 -19.82
CA ALA A 181 -3.90 -15.74 -19.34
C ALA A 181 -5.41 -15.95 -19.20
N LEU A 182 -6.13 -14.99 -18.61
CA LEU A 182 -7.58 -15.07 -18.42
C LEU A 182 -8.34 -15.00 -19.75
N THR A 183 -7.94 -14.09 -20.64
CA THR A 183 -8.52 -13.99 -21.98
C THR A 183 -8.36 -15.30 -22.76
N LYS A 184 -7.20 -15.93 -22.65
CA LYS A 184 -6.96 -17.23 -23.31
C LYS A 184 -7.83 -18.33 -22.73
N LYS A 185 -8.08 -18.33 -21.42
CA LYS A 185 -8.80 -19.40 -20.72
C LYS A 185 -10.32 -19.23 -20.75
N TYR A 186 -10.81 -17.99 -20.55
CA TYR A 186 -12.24 -17.70 -20.37
C TYR A 186 -12.85 -16.84 -21.49
N GLY A 187 -12.05 -16.39 -22.45
CA GLY A 187 -12.49 -15.53 -23.56
C GLY A 187 -12.32 -14.01 -23.26
N LYS A 188 -12.36 -13.21 -24.31
CA LYS A 188 -12.07 -11.77 -24.24
C LYS A 188 -13.09 -10.96 -23.44
N GLU A 189 -14.34 -11.39 -23.43
CA GLU A 189 -15.42 -10.70 -22.73
C GLU A 189 -15.49 -10.98 -21.23
N SER A 190 -14.67 -11.94 -20.74
CA SER A 190 -14.64 -12.31 -19.33
C SER A 190 -13.76 -11.38 -18.48
N VAL A 191 -12.96 -10.51 -19.10
CA VAL A 191 -11.96 -9.67 -18.42
C VAL A 191 -12.20 -8.21 -18.72
N VAL A 192 -12.31 -7.40 -17.66
CA VAL A 192 -12.36 -5.94 -17.74
C VAL A 192 -11.13 -5.38 -17.02
N GLN A 193 -10.38 -4.50 -17.67
CA GLN A 193 -9.18 -3.85 -17.15
C GLN A 193 -9.41 -2.36 -16.95
#